data_f1242f1f70738f36e35fc76f5f497e9d
#
_entry.id   f1242f1f70738f36e35fc76f5f497e9d
#
_cell.length_a   1.000
_cell.length_b   1.000
_cell.length_c   1.000
_cell.angle_alpha   90.00
_cell.angle_beta   90.00
_cell.angle_gamma   90.00
#
_symmetry.space_group_name_H-M   'P 1'
#
loop_
_entity.id
_entity.type
_entity.pdbx_description
1 polymer ?
#
loop_
_entity_poly.entity_id
_entity_poly.type
_entity_poly.pdbx_seq_one_letter_code
_entity_poly.pdbx_strand_id
1 'polypeptide(L)'
;MNLKEKEDQIPKEFKQLAKDFADKGFITTSLDNLVNWARTGSLHWMTFGLACCAVEMMQTSMPRYDLERFGAAPRASPRQSDVMIVAGTLTNKMAPALRKVYDQMPEPRYVISMGSCANGGGYYHYSYSVVRGCDRVVPVDVYVPGCPPSAEALLYG
;
A
#
# COMPACT_ATOMS: atom_id res chain seq x y z
N MET A 1 7.56 9.25 -13.46
CA MET A 1 7.36 10.60 -14.06
C MET A 1 7.23 11.58 -12.91
N ASN A 2 8.18 12.50 -12.78
CA ASN A 2 8.36 13.34 -11.59
C ASN A 2 7.28 14.43 -11.56
N LEU A 3 6.70 14.71 -10.38
CA LEU A 3 5.66 15.74 -10.20
C LEU A 3 6.10 17.14 -10.70
N LYS A 4 7.39 17.44 -10.59
CA LYS A 4 7.95 18.70 -11.10
C LYS A 4 7.90 18.82 -12.63
N GLU A 5 8.05 17.72 -13.37
CA GLU A 5 7.97 17.74 -14.84
C GLU A 5 6.54 18.01 -15.35
N LYS A 6 5.52 17.61 -14.58
CA LYS A 6 4.12 17.92 -14.91
C LYS A 6 3.74 19.38 -14.63
N GLU A 7 4.33 20.00 -13.61
CA GLU A 7 4.09 21.41 -13.29
C GLU A 7 4.67 22.37 -14.34
N ASP A 8 5.76 21.98 -15.02
CA ASP A 8 6.38 22.80 -16.06
C ASP A 8 5.60 22.78 -17.40
N GLN A 9 4.70 21.80 -17.59
CA GLN A 9 3.88 21.68 -18.79
C GLN A 9 2.57 22.50 -18.74
N ILE A 10 2.25 23.12 -17.60
CA ILE A 10 1.04 23.94 -17.47
C ILE A 10 1.30 25.31 -18.12
N PRO A 11 0.46 25.73 -19.10
CA PRO A 11 0.57 27.04 -19.76
C PRO A 11 0.61 28.19 -18.74
N LYS A 12 1.47 29.17 -18.99
CA LYS A 12 1.64 30.34 -18.07
C LYS A 12 0.33 31.07 -17.79
N GLU A 13 -0.56 31.12 -18.78
CA GLU A 13 -1.90 31.70 -18.64
C GLU A 13 -2.77 30.97 -17.58
N PHE A 14 -2.65 29.65 -17.50
CA PHE A 14 -3.37 28.86 -16.48
C PHE A 14 -2.83 29.09 -15.07
N LYS A 15 -1.51 29.29 -14.94
CA LYS A 15 -0.89 29.62 -13.65
C LYS A 15 -1.29 31.01 -13.15
N GLN A 16 -1.46 31.97 -14.09
CA GLN A 16 -1.94 33.30 -13.77
C GLN A 16 -3.39 33.29 -13.34
N LEU A 17 -4.24 32.59 -14.10
CA LEU A 17 -5.67 32.43 -13.80
C LEU A 17 -5.87 31.75 -12.42
N ALA A 18 -5.08 30.74 -12.10
CA ALA A 18 -5.11 30.05 -10.80
C ALA A 18 -4.76 30.99 -9.64
N LYS A 19 -3.79 31.92 -9.83
CA LYS A 19 -3.46 32.95 -8.84
C LYS A 19 -4.59 33.95 -8.64
N ASP A 20 -5.19 34.42 -9.74
CA ASP A 20 -6.30 35.37 -9.68
C ASP A 20 -7.55 34.80 -8.99
N PHE A 21 -7.77 33.47 -9.15
CA PHE A 21 -8.82 32.77 -8.42
C PHE A 21 -8.49 32.56 -6.94
N ALA A 22 -7.22 32.27 -6.61
CA ALA A 22 -6.76 32.13 -5.22
C ALA A 22 -6.91 33.44 -4.45
N ASP A 23 -6.58 34.55 -5.07
CA ASP A 23 -6.78 35.90 -4.47
C ASP A 23 -8.24 36.23 -4.24
N LYS A 24 -9.16 35.65 -4.99
CA LYS A 24 -10.61 35.75 -4.81
C LYS A 24 -11.20 34.75 -3.80
N GLY A 25 -10.38 34.01 -3.10
CA GLY A 25 -10.80 33.02 -2.09
C GLY A 25 -11.23 31.66 -2.64
N PHE A 26 -10.91 31.35 -3.89
CA PHE A 26 -11.12 30.02 -4.48
C PHE A 26 -9.85 29.19 -4.41
N ILE A 27 -9.97 27.92 -4.00
CA ILE A 27 -8.87 26.96 -4.02
C ILE A 27 -8.85 26.29 -5.39
N THR A 28 -7.81 26.56 -6.19
CA THR A 28 -7.57 25.88 -7.46
C THR A 28 -6.59 24.74 -7.26
N THR A 29 -7.01 23.54 -7.64
CA THR A 29 -6.14 22.35 -7.61
C THR A 29 -6.23 21.61 -8.93
N SER A 30 -5.18 20.88 -9.30
CA SER A 30 -5.26 19.99 -10.45
C SER A 30 -6.19 18.81 -10.16
N LEU A 31 -6.83 18.27 -11.19
CA LEU A 31 -7.71 17.10 -11.06
C LEU A 31 -6.95 15.91 -10.44
N ASP A 32 -5.69 15.72 -10.82
CA ASP A 32 -4.84 14.67 -10.28
C ASP A 32 -4.64 14.81 -8.76
N ASN A 33 -4.42 16.03 -8.27
CA ASN A 33 -4.26 16.28 -6.83
C ASN A 33 -5.56 16.01 -6.07
N LEU A 34 -6.69 16.35 -6.63
CA LEU A 34 -8.00 16.07 -6.05
C LEU A 34 -8.25 14.57 -5.96
N VAL A 35 -7.96 13.84 -7.04
CA VAL A 35 -8.10 12.38 -7.08
C VAL A 35 -7.15 11.71 -6.07
N ASN A 36 -5.91 12.16 -5.99
CA ASN A 36 -4.93 11.62 -5.02
C ASN A 36 -5.34 11.91 -3.57
N TRP A 37 -5.86 13.09 -3.30
CA TRP A 37 -6.41 13.43 -1.98
C TRP A 37 -7.59 12.53 -1.61
N ALA A 38 -8.51 12.29 -2.54
CA ALA A 38 -9.65 11.41 -2.32
C ALA A 38 -9.21 9.96 -2.07
N ARG A 39 -8.20 9.46 -2.79
CA ARG A 39 -7.65 8.11 -2.61
C ARG A 39 -6.93 7.94 -1.27
N THR A 40 -6.18 8.94 -0.81
CA THR A 40 -5.52 8.89 0.51
C THR A 40 -6.49 8.84 1.66
N GLY A 41 -7.66 9.47 1.54
CA GLY A 41 -8.74 9.42 2.53
C GLY A 41 -9.62 8.17 2.45
N SER A 42 -9.43 7.29 1.46
CA SER A 42 -10.21 6.07 1.25
C SER A 42 -9.30 4.95 0.73
N LEU A 43 -8.39 4.49 1.59
CA LEU A 43 -7.45 3.42 1.27
C LEU A 43 -8.02 2.07 1.71
N HIS A 44 -8.23 1.17 0.77
CA HIS A 44 -8.63 -0.19 1.07
C HIS A 44 -7.45 -1.15 0.91
N TRP A 45 -7.17 -1.92 1.97
CA TRP A 45 -6.05 -2.84 1.95
C TRP A 45 -6.49 -4.31 1.98
N MET A 46 -5.87 -5.09 1.10
CA MET A 46 -6.10 -6.54 1.01
C MET A 46 -5.34 -7.26 2.13
N THR A 47 -6.05 -8.04 2.92
CA THR A 47 -5.49 -8.85 3.99
C THR A 47 -4.93 -10.16 3.44
N PHE A 48 -3.66 -10.18 3.09
CA PHE A 48 -2.97 -11.41 2.70
C PHE A 48 -2.14 -11.95 3.88
N GLY A 49 -2.85 -12.44 4.89
CA GLY A 49 -2.29 -12.98 6.12
C GLY A 49 -1.87 -14.43 5.96
N LEU A 50 -0.57 -14.72 6.16
CA LEU A 50 0.01 -16.05 5.99
C LEU A 50 0.53 -16.66 7.28
N ALA A 51 0.94 -15.83 8.26
CA ALA A 51 1.54 -16.28 9.51
C ALA A 51 1.38 -15.24 10.62
N CYS A 52 2.30 -15.21 11.59
CA CYS A 52 2.25 -14.34 12.78
C CYS A 52 2.12 -12.83 12.45
N CYS A 53 2.70 -12.35 11.38
CA CYS A 53 2.54 -10.95 10.94
C CYS A 53 1.08 -10.58 10.68
N ALA A 54 0.24 -11.54 10.32
CA ALA A 54 -1.20 -11.31 10.12
C ALA A 54 -1.90 -10.87 11.41
N VAL A 55 -1.44 -11.35 12.57
CA VAL A 55 -2.00 -10.96 13.86
C VAL A 55 -1.71 -9.48 14.16
N GLU A 56 -0.49 -9.04 13.93
CA GLU A 56 -0.14 -7.61 14.07
C GLU A 56 -0.85 -6.74 13.02
N MET A 57 -1.03 -7.24 11.81
CA MET A 57 -1.83 -6.57 10.80
C MET A 57 -3.30 -6.42 11.24
N MET A 58 -3.90 -7.43 11.85
CA MET A 58 -5.26 -7.33 12.41
C MET A 58 -5.30 -6.33 13.56
N GLN A 59 -4.24 -6.27 14.39
CA GLN A 59 -4.13 -5.33 15.51
C GLN A 59 -4.25 -3.87 15.07
N THR A 60 -3.79 -3.51 13.87
CA THR A 60 -3.91 -2.14 13.33
C THR A 60 -5.35 -1.68 13.11
N SER A 61 -6.28 -2.62 12.89
CA SER A 61 -7.71 -2.35 12.74
C SER A 61 -8.48 -2.42 14.08
N MET A 62 -7.82 -2.88 15.16
CA MET A 62 -8.45 -3.00 16.47
C MET A 62 -8.56 -1.64 17.17
N PRO A 63 -9.39 -1.51 18.23
CA PRO A 63 -9.71 -0.23 18.86
C PRO A 63 -8.52 0.60 19.34
N ARG A 64 -7.38 -0.04 19.68
CA ARG A 64 -6.18 0.67 20.15
C ARG A 64 -5.57 1.56 19.07
N TYR A 65 -5.55 1.10 17.82
CA TYR A 65 -4.93 1.83 16.70
C TYR A 65 -5.97 2.39 15.74
N ASP A 66 -7.04 1.65 15.52
CA ASP A 66 -8.21 2.05 14.73
C ASP A 66 -7.85 2.74 13.40
N LEU A 67 -7.21 1.98 12.52
CA LEU A 67 -6.75 2.49 11.22
C LEU A 67 -7.92 3.02 10.35
N GLU A 68 -9.14 2.55 10.61
CA GLU A 68 -10.33 2.99 9.88
C GLU A 68 -10.64 4.48 10.09
N ARG A 69 -10.29 5.06 11.23
CA ARG A 69 -10.44 6.51 11.49
C ARG A 69 -9.59 7.37 10.55
N PHE A 70 -8.53 6.79 9.96
CA PHE A 70 -7.70 7.45 8.96
C PHE A 70 -8.18 7.21 7.52
N GLY A 71 -9.31 6.52 7.35
CA GLY A 71 -9.86 6.19 6.06
C GLY A 71 -9.28 4.92 5.43
N ALA A 72 -8.53 4.11 6.19
CA ALA A 72 -7.97 2.86 5.71
C ALA A 72 -8.73 1.68 6.32
N ALA A 73 -9.36 0.85 5.48
CA ALA A 73 -10.20 -0.27 5.90
C ALA A 73 -9.77 -1.60 5.25
N PRO A 74 -9.83 -2.72 5.99
CA PRO A 74 -9.51 -4.03 5.43
C PRO A 74 -10.59 -4.49 4.45
N ARG A 75 -10.16 -5.12 3.37
CA ARG A 75 -11.03 -5.77 2.40
C ARG A 75 -10.57 -7.19 2.12
N ALA A 76 -11.51 -8.13 2.07
CA ALA A 76 -11.22 -9.53 1.75
C ALA A 76 -11.12 -9.78 0.24
N SER A 77 -11.73 -8.92 -0.57
CA SER A 77 -11.73 -9.06 -2.03
C SER A 77 -10.60 -8.24 -2.66
N PRO A 78 -9.75 -8.86 -3.50
CA PRO A 78 -8.70 -8.12 -4.22
C PRO A 78 -9.26 -7.07 -5.17
N ARG A 79 -10.45 -7.25 -5.71
CA ARG A 79 -11.10 -6.30 -6.62
C ARG A 79 -11.58 -5.02 -5.95
N GLN A 80 -11.63 -4.98 -4.63
CA GLN A 80 -12.05 -3.85 -3.80
C GLN A 80 -10.89 -3.25 -3.01
N SER A 81 -9.65 -3.63 -3.32
CA SER A 81 -8.46 -3.24 -2.56
C SER A 81 -7.48 -2.48 -3.45
N ASP A 82 -6.89 -1.44 -2.88
CA ASP A 82 -5.89 -0.58 -3.53
C ASP A 82 -4.47 -1.02 -3.18
N VAL A 83 -4.28 -1.54 -1.96
CA VAL A 83 -2.99 -1.99 -1.41
C VAL A 83 -3.09 -3.44 -0.96
N MET A 84 -2.08 -4.25 -1.27
CA MET A 84 -1.92 -5.60 -0.73
C MET A 84 -0.87 -5.59 0.38
N ILE A 85 -1.22 -6.11 1.56
CA ILE A 85 -0.26 -6.34 2.63
C ILE A 85 0.05 -7.82 2.69
N VAL A 86 1.27 -8.20 2.32
CA VAL A 86 1.77 -9.57 2.43
C VAL A 86 2.34 -9.77 3.83
N ALA A 87 1.59 -10.43 4.70
CA ALA A 87 1.89 -10.54 6.13
C ALA A 87 2.20 -11.98 6.52
N GLY A 88 3.45 -12.37 6.40
CA GLY A 88 3.93 -13.69 6.84
C GLY A 88 4.80 -14.42 5.85
N THR A 89 5.02 -15.70 6.13
CA THR A 89 5.91 -16.57 5.33
C THR A 89 5.23 -17.00 4.04
N LEU A 90 5.83 -16.64 2.92
CA LEU A 90 5.36 -17.08 1.60
C LEU A 90 6.01 -18.43 1.24
N THR A 91 5.19 -19.45 1.07
CA THR A 91 5.65 -20.76 0.60
C THR A 91 5.59 -20.88 -0.92
N ASN A 92 6.40 -21.77 -1.48
CA ASN A 92 6.38 -22.06 -2.92
C ASN A 92 4.99 -22.49 -3.40
N LYS A 93 4.26 -23.22 -2.56
CA LYS A 93 2.90 -23.67 -2.86
C LYS A 93 1.88 -22.52 -2.87
N MET A 94 2.10 -21.48 -2.06
CA MET A 94 1.23 -20.31 -1.95
C MET A 94 1.59 -19.21 -2.95
N ALA A 95 2.80 -19.20 -3.48
CA ALA A 95 3.27 -18.17 -4.41
C ALA A 95 2.36 -17.97 -5.65
N PRO A 96 1.85 -19.02 -6.31
CA PRO A 96 0.90 -18.86 -7.42
C PRO A 96 -0.41 -18.19 -7.00
N ALA A 97 -0.89 -18.47 -5.78
CA ALA A 97 -2.09 -17.85 -5.24
C ALA A 97 -1.87 -16.35 -4.98
N LEU A 98 -0.71 -15.97 -4.41
CA LEU A 98 -0.32 -14.57 -4.21
C LEU A 98 -0.32 -13.81 -5.55
N ARG A 99 0.31 -14.38 -6.57
CA ARG A 99 0.35 -13.76 -7.90
C ARG A 99 -1.03 -13.59 -8.50
N LYS A 100 -1.87 -14.61 -8.39
CA LYS A 100 -3.25 -14.57 -8.90
C LYS A 100 -4.10 -13.49 -8.20
N VAL A 101 -3.96 -13.35 -6.89
CA VAL A 101 -4.65 -12.31 -6.12
C VAL A 101 -4.17 -10.92 -6.52
N TYR A 102 -2.85 -10.74 -6.68
CA TYR A 102 -2.28 -9.48 -7.15
C TYR A 102 -2.81 -9.08 -8.53
N ASP A 103 -2.88 -10.02 -9.46
CA ASP A 103 -3.38 -9.76 -10.82
C ASP A 103 -4.88 -9.41 -10.86
N GLN A 104 -5.63 -9.77 -9.81
CA GLN A 104 -7.05 -9.43 -9.67
C GLN A 104 -7.30 -8.04 -9.05
N MET A 105 -6.28 -7.38 -8.53
CA MET A 105 -6.40 -6.02 -7.99
C MET A 105 -6.52 -5.01 -9.12
N PRO A 106 -7.40 -3.99 -8.98
CA PRO A 106 -7.49 -2.89 -9.94
C PRO A 106 -6.24 -2.00 -9.88
N GLU A 107 -5.93 -1.33 -10.95
CA GLU A 107 -4.89 -0.31 -10.97
C GLU A 107 -5.44 1.07 -10.58
N PRO A 108 -4.67 1.89 -9.87
CA PRO A 108 -3.31 1.66 -9.34
C PRO A 108 -3.32 0.73 -8.13
N ARG A 109 -2.35 -0.18 -8.08
CA ARG A 109 -2.20 -1.17 -7.01
C ARG A 109 -0.81 -1.11 -6.40
N TYR A 110 -0.73 -1.27 -5.10
CA TYR A 110 0.51 -1.19 -4.32
C TYR A 110 0.68 -2.41 -3.45
N VAL A 111 1.92 -2.74 -3.12
CA VAL A 111 2.25 -3.91 -2.29
C VAL A 111 3.16 -3.51 -1.13
N ILE A 112 2.73 -3.82 0.08
CA ILE A 112 3.52 -3.70 1.30
C ILE A 112 3.97 -5.10 1.72
N SER A 113 5.27 -5.30 1.81
CA SER A 113 5.86 -6.52 2.35
C SER A 113 6.09 -6.35 3.84
N MET A 114 5.31 -7.07 4.66
CA MET A 114 5.35 -6.97 6.11
C MET A 114 6.11 -8.13 6.74
N GLY A 115 7.18 -7.77 7.43
CA GLY A 115 7.97 -8.67 8.24
C GLY A 115 9.08 -9.40 7.50
N SER A 116 10.03 -9.93 8.24
CA SER A 116 11.26 -10.55 7.70
C SER A 116 10.98 -11.72 6.77
N CYS A 117 9.92 -12.49 7.03
CA CYS A 117 9.56 -13.64 6.18
C CYS A 117 9.10 -13.20 4.78
N ALA A 118 8.24 -12.19 4.69
CA ALA A 118 7.80 -11.65 3.41
C ALA A 118 8.93 -10.91 2.70
N ASN A 119 9.78 -10.19 3.44
CA ASN A 119 10.87 -9.40 2.89
C ASN A 119 11.98 -10.25 2.26
N GLY A 120 12.33 -11.38 2.88
CA GLY A 120 13.47 -12.16 2.40
C GLY A 120 13.51 -13.62 2.89
N GLY A 121 12.40 -14.17 3.35
CA GLY A 121 12.33 -15.52 3.92
C GLY A 121 12.56 -15.57 5.43
N GLY A 122 13.19 -14.53 6.03
CA GLY A 122 13.38 -14.39 7.47
C GLY A 122 14.03 -15.58 8.13
N TYR A 123 13.46 -16.04 9.23
CA TYR A 123 13.92 -17.22 9.97
C TYR A 123 13.95 -18.50 9.12
N TYR A 124 13.07 -18.59 8.10
CA TYR A 124 12.92 -19.75 7.22
C TYR A 124 13.64 -19.59 5.88
N HIS A 125 14.60 -18.69 5.78
CA HIS A 125 15.29 -18.35 4.52
C HIS A 125 15.87 -19.57 3.79
N TYR A 126 16.43 -20.52 4.55
CA TYR A 126 17.06 -21.74 3.99
C TYR A 126 16.11 -22.93 3.86
N SER A 127 14.83 -22.75 4.17
CA SER A 127 13.85 -23.83 4.00
C SER A 127 13.59 -24.10 2.52
N TYR A 128 13.47 -25.38 2.17
CA TYR A 128 13.17 -25.83 0.82
C TYR A 128 11.79 -25.40 0.32
N SER A 129 10.85 -25.09 1.21
CA SER A 129 9.46 -24.78 0.91
C SER A 129 9.14 -23.29 0.85
N VAL A 130 10.08 -22.43 1.23
CA VAL A 130 9.84 -20.99 1.40
C VAL A 130 10.44 -20.18 0.25
N VAL A 131 9.65 -19.23 -0.24
CA VAL A 131 10.11 -18.22 -1.20
C VAL A 131 10.90 -17.15 -0.45
N ARG A 132 12.11 -16.88 -0.90
CA ARG A 132 13.04 -15.92 -0.28
C ARG A 132 12.72 -14.47 -0.69
N GLY A 133 11.59 -13.99 -0.20
CA GLY A 133 11.05 -12.67 -0.52
C GLY A 133 9.84 -12.71 -1.47
N CYS A 134 8.79 -11.98 -1.13
CA CYS A 134 7.60 -11.88 -1.97
C CYS A 134 7.85 -11.02 -3.23
N ASP A 135 8.89 -10.21 -3.25
CA ASP A 135 9.38 -9.43 -4.38
C ASP A 135 9.77 -10.28 -5.60
N ARG A 136 10.02 -11.56 -5.39
CA ARG A 136 10.25 -12.53 -6.48
C ARG A 136 8.97 -12.90 -7.25
N VAL A 137 7.82 -12.63 -6.67
CA VAL A 137 6.50 -13.01 -7.22
C VAL A 137 5.70 -11.79 -7.64
N VAL A 138 5.70 -10.73 -6.83
CA VAL A 138 4.99 -9.47 -7.08
C VAL A 138 5.92 -8.28 -6.83
N PRO A 139 5.76 -7.15 -7.53
CA PRO A 139 6.52 -5.94 -7.22
C PRO A 139 6.15 -5.44 -5.83
N VAL A 140 7.13 -5.01 -5.05
CA VAL A 140 6.96 -4.48 -3.69
C VAL A 140 7.33 -3.02 -3.67
N ASP A 141 6.45 -2.17 -3.13
CA ASP A 141 6.65 -0.73 -3.02
C ASP A 141 7.26 -0.34 -1.68
N VAL A 142 6.82 -1.00 -0.60
CA VAL A 142 7.26 -0.69 0.77
C VAL A 142 7.61 -1.97 1.52
N TYR A 143 8.73 -1.94 2.26
CA TYR A 143 9.18 -3.01 3.14
C TYR A 143 9.09 -2.59 4.59
N VAL A 144 8.37 -3.35 5.41
CA VAL A 144 8.27 -3.14 6.86
C VAL A 144 9.08 -4.22 7.58
N PRO A 145 10.20 -3.88 8.22
CA PRO A 145 11.05 -4.85 8.92
C PRO A 145 10.47 -5.25 10.28
N GLY A 146 10.76 -6.46 10.71
CA GLY A 146 10.39 -7.00 12.01
C GLY A 146 10.04 -8.49 11.95
N CYS A 147 9.89 -9.12 13.14
CA CYS A 147 9.53 -10.54 13.21
C CYS A 147 8.72 -10.86 14.48
N PRO A 148 7.41 -10.54 14.48
CA PRO A 148 6.71 -9.62 13.57
C PRO A 148 7.06 -8.14 13.84
N PRO A 149 6.87 -7.24 12.89
CA PRO A 149 6.85 -5.82 13.16
C PRO A 149 5.65 -5.49 14.07
N SER A 150 5.79 -4.51 14.95
CA SER A 150 4.68 -4.03 15.75
C SER A 150 3.61 -3.36 14.89
N ALA A 151 2.39 -3.24 15.42
CA ALA A 151 1.32 -2.54 14.72
C ALA A 151 1.70 -1.08 14.39
N GLU A 152 2.45 -0.41 15.29
CA GLU A 152 2.98 0.95 15.04
C GLU A 152 3.97 0.98 13.87
N ALA A 153 4.82 -0.04 13.74
CA ALA A 153 5.76 -0.13 12.63
C ALA A 153 5.04 -0.31 11.30
N LEU A 154 3.94 -1.07 11.26
CA LEU A 154 3.11 -1.20 10.07
C LEU A 154 2.37 0.10 9.74
N LEU A 155 1.86 0.81 10.76
CA LEU A 155 1.23 2.11 10.58
C LEU A 155 2.20 3.17 10.03
N TYR A 156 3.46 3.08 10.42
CA TYR A 156 4.49 3.97 9.91
C TYR A 156 4.82 3.70 8.43
N GLY A 157 4.85 2.43 8.01
CA GLY A 157 5.08 2.01 6.61
C GLY A 157 3.96 2.38 5.71
#